data_a44ff1da61b124b16616d49e5f624e5a
#
_entry.id   a44ff1da61b124b16616d49e5f624e5a
#
_cell.length_a   1.000
_cell.length_b   1.000
_cell.length_c   1.000
_cell.angle_alpha   90.00
_cell.angle_beta   90.00
_cell.angle_gamma   90.00
#
_symmetry.space_group_name_H-M   'P 1'
#
loop_
_entity.id
_entity.type
_entity.pdbx_description
1 polymer ?
#
loop_
_entity_poly.entity_id
_entity_poly.type
_entity_poly.pdbx_seq_one_letter_code
_entity_poly.pdbx_strand_id
1 'polypeptide(L)'
;MRKPAEDAAPPAMSLVDPRVMDPDHELVSRDHLSAGEIDDIVAVLEAMSLWRERERAMSDEARRYMRLGDTDMRALRFLIAAQRHGVVATPGSIAAHLGISPAAATKLVDRLEAGGHIRRIADTGDRRRTSIEVTESTKASARASVGRSHARRFDAVAGLSPDDRRAVLRFFDALVSSSTWTGPDEAAHL
;
A
#
# COMPACT_ATOMS: atom_id res chain seq x y z
N MET A 1 -4.72 48.01 28.70
CA MET A 1 -4.16 47.42 27.46
C MET A 1 -4.41 45.93 27.50
N ARG A 2 -5.46 45.45 26.81
CA ARG A 2 -5.81 44.02 26.74
C ARG A 2 -4.94 43.37 25.64
N LYS A 3 -4.17 42.36 26.03
CA LYS A 3 -3.40 41.52 25.13
C LYS A 3 -4.37 40.83 24.12
N PRO A 4 -4.11 40.85 22.82
CA PRO A 4 -4.98 40.13 21.89
C PRO A 4 -4.91 38.64 22.21
N ALA A 5 -6.08 37.98 22.11
CA ALA A 5 -6.22 36.53 22.26
C ALA A 5 -5.27 35.82 21.26
N GLU A 6 -4.48 34.93 21.78
CA GLU A 6 -3.61 34.03 21.07
C GLU A 6 -4.50 33.24 20.05
N ASP A 7 -4.13 33.38 18.81
CA ASP A 7 -4.76 32.71 17.65
C ASP A 7 -4.60 31.19 17.84
N ALA A 8 -5.56 30.59 18.54
CA ALA A 8 -5.64 29.14 18.67
C ALA A 8 -5.91 28.61 17.27
N ALA A 9 -4.98 27.83 16.74
CA ALA A 9 -5.19 27.09 15.48
C ALA A 9 -6.58 26.42 15.54
N PRO A 10 -7.36 26.48 14.45
CA PRO A 10 -8.67 25.84 14.44
C PRO A 10 -8.51 24.37 14.82
N PRO A 11 -9.43 23.80 15.62
CA PRO A 11 -9.37 22.38 15.97
C PRO A 11 -9.22 21.57 14.70
N ALA A 12 -8.30 20.60 14.72
CA ALA A 12 -8.08 19.73 13.58
C ALA A 12 -9.41 19.05 13.22
N MET A 13 -10.06 19.52 12.15
CA MET A 13 -11.33 18.97 11.70
C MET A 13 -11.06 17.59 11.13
N SER A 14 -11.67 16.56 11.73
CA SER A 14 -11.63 15.21 11.20
C SER A 14 -12.40 15.13 9.89
N LEU A 15 -11.68 14.93 8.78
CA LEU A 15 -12.29 14.78 7.44
C LEU A 15 -12.99 13.42 7.24
N VAL A 16 -12.98 12.57 8.25
CA VAL A 16 -13.67 11.26 8.23
C VAL A 16 -14.85 11.22 9.21
N ASP A 17 -15.08 12.31 9.98
CA ASP A 17 -16.21 12.41 10.88
C ASP A 17 -17.47 12.79 10.10
N PRO A 18 -18.49 11.91 10.04
CA PRO A 18 -19.72 12.19 9.30
C PRO A 18 -20.52 13.35 9.89
N ARG A 19 -20.31 13.71 11.17
CA ARG A 19 -20.94 14.90 11.79
C ARG A 19 -20.43 16.20 11.19
N VAL A 20 -19.21 16.17 10.62
CA VAL A 20 -18.57 17.32 9.96
C VAL A 20 -18.78 17.28 8.45
N MET A 21 -18.65 16.10 7.84
CA MET A 21 -18.64 15.93 6.38
C MET A 21 -20.03 15.75 5.78
N ASP A 22 -21.01 15.31 6.59
CA ASP A 22 -22.38 15.02 6.18
C ASP A 22 -23.36 15.41 7.31
N PRO A 23 -23.44 16.72 7.67
CA PRO A 23 -24.25 17.18 8.79
C PRO A 23 -25.74 16.89 8.58
N ASP A 24 -26.21 16.90 7.34
CA ASP A 24 -27.62 16.76 6.98
C ASP A 24 -28.05 15.29 6.77
N HIS A 25 -27.17 14.31 7.03
CA HIS A 25 -27.44 12.85 6.92
C HIS A 25 -27.82 12.40 5.50
N GLU A 26 -27.33 13.07 4.46
CA GLU A 26 -27.63 12.75 3.08
C GLU A 26 -26.93 11.50 2.58
N LEU A 27 -25.73 11.19 3.11
CA LEU A 27 -24.88 10.08 2.68
C LEU A 27 -24.84 8.96 3.72
N VAL A 28 -24.83 9.31 5.01
CA VAL A 28 -24.63 8.36 6.11
C VAL A 28 -25.80 8.45 7.11
N SER A 29 -26.68 7.45 7.10
CA SER A 29 -27.73 7.33 8.13
C SER A 29 -27.10 6.99 9.49
N ARG A 30 -27.32 7.83 10.51
CA ARG A 30 -26.77 7.71 11.87
C ARG A 30 -27.81 7.57 12.94
N ASP A 31 -29.10 7.64 12.59
CA ASP A 31 -30.23 7.70 13.53
C ASP A 31 -30.34 6.49 14.45
N HIS A 32 -29.76 5.38 14.03
CA HIS A 32 -29.75 4.10 14.76
C HIS A 32 -28.53 3.93 15.68
N LEU A 33 -27.58 4.90 15.69
CA LEU A 33 -26.35 4.85 16.44
C LEU A 33 -26.37 5.83 17.61
N SER A 34 -25.84 5.41 18.75
CA SER A 34 -25.55 6.29 19.87
C SER A 34 -24.32 7.17 19.58
N ALA A 35 -24.17 8.26 20.31
CA ALA A 35 -23.02 9.14 20.18
C ALA A 35 -21.69 8.38 20.43
N GLY A 36 -21.65 7.47 21.40
CA GLY A 36 -20.46 6.66 21.69
C GLY A 36 -20.10 5.70 20.56
N GLU A 37 -21.09 5.07 19.91
CA GLU A 37 -20.85 4.22 18.74
C GLU A 37 -20.31 5.03 17.55
N ILE A 38 -20.79 6.25 17.37
CA ILE A 38 -20.25 7.16 16.33
C ILE A 38 -18.79 7.52 16.66
N ASP A 39 -18.46 7.82 17.91
CA ASP A 39 -17.09 8.12 18.33
C ASP A 39 -16.15 6.93 18.07
N ASP A 40 -16.57 5.72 18.38
CA ASP A 40 -15.80 4.50 18.10
C ASP A 40 -15.57 4.30 16.59
N ILE A 41 -16.60 4.51 15.78
CA ILE A 41 -16.51 4.42 14.32
C ILE A 41 -15.52 5.46 13.77
N VAL A 42 -15.64 6.71 14.22
CA VAL A 42 -14.74 7.79 13.81
C VAL A 42 -13.30 7.46 14.20
N ALA A 43 -13.06 6.95 15.40
CA ALA A 43 -11.73 6.54 15.84
C ALA A 43 -11.10 5.47 14.93
N VAL A 44 -11.88 4.49 14.47
CA VAL A 44 -11.42 3.49 13.50
C VAL A 44 -11.06 4.12 12.16
N LEU A 45 -11.90 5.01 11.64
CA LEU A 45 -11.65 5.69 10.35
C LEU A 45 -10.43 6.61 10.41
N GLU A 46 -10.22 7.31 11.52
CA GLU A 46 -9.03 8.12 11.77
C GLU A 46 -7.76 7.27 11.86
N ALA A 47 -7.82 6.15 12.58
CA ALA A 47 -6.71 5.20 12.66
C ALA A 47 -6.33 4.64 11.29
N MET A 48 -7.32 4.32 10.44
CA MET A 48 -7.08 3.90 9.06
C MET A 48 -6.44 5.01 8.22
N SER A 49 -6.88 6.25 8.37
CA SER A 49 -6.34 7.39 7.64
C SER A 49 -4.89 7.64 8.03
N LEU A 50 -4.59 7.64 9.33
CA LEU A 50 -3.24 7.75 9.85
C LEU A 50 -2.34 6.59 9.37
N TRP A 51 -2.87 5.36 9.38
CA TRP A 51 -2.15 4.20 8.85
C TRP A 51 -1.78 4.37 7.38
N ARG A 52 -2.72 4.79 6.52
CA ARG A 52 -2.46 5.03 5.09
C ARG A 52 -1.41 6.12 4.86
N GLU A 53 -1.46 7.19 5.64
CA GLU A 53 -0.47 8.26 5.59
C GLU A 53 0.94 7.75 5.96
N ARG A 54 1.05 7.02 7.06
CA ARG A 54 2.32 6.43 7.52
C ARG A 54 2.87 5.43 6.51
N GLU A 55 2.02 4.62 5.92
CA GLU A 55 2.43 3.65 4.89
C GLU A 55 2.96 4.35 3.64
N ARG A 56 2.29 5.42 3.18
CA ARG A 56 2.79 6.23 2.07
C ARG A 56 4.15 6.85 2.40
N ALA A 57 4.29 7.47 3.55
CA ALA A 57 5.56 8.07 3.97
C ALA A 57 6.71 7.05 4.02
N MET A 58 6.47 5.86 4.58
CA MET A 58 7.47 4.77 4.60
C MET A 58 7.82 4.28 3.19
N SER A 59 6.83 4.19 2.31
CA SER A 59 7.05 3.80 0.90
C SER A 59 7.89 4.83 0.17
N ASP A 60 7.61 6.11 0.38
CA ASP A 60 8.37 7.23 -0.21
C ASP A 60 9.81 7.27 0.30
N GLU A 61 10.01 7.02 1.59
CA GLU A 61 11.34 6.94 2.19
C GLU A 61 12.16 5.77 1.60
N ALA A 62 11.54 4.59 1.48
CA ALA A 62 12.17 3.43 0.87
C ALA A 62 12.55 3.70 -0.60
N ARG A 63 11.67 4.36 -1.37
CA ARG A 63 11.95 4.76 -2.76
C ARG A 63 13.11 5.74 -2.85
N ARG A 64 13.14 6.74 -1.98
CA ARG A 64 14.24 7.71 -1.91
C ARG A 64 15.56 7.05 -1.54
N TYR A 65 15.54 6.17 -0.53
CA TYR A 65 16.71 5.41 -0.09
C TYR A 65 17.29 4.55 -1.22
N MET A 66 16.43 3.86 -1.97
CA MET A 66 16.84 3.00 -3.07
C MET A 66 17.00 3.76 -4.40
N ARG A 67 16.63 5.03 -4.47
CA ARG A 67 16.61 5.87 -5.68
C ARG A 67 15.79 5.24 -6.82
N LEU A 68 14.64 4.67 -6.48
CA LEU A 68 13.77 3.94 -7.39
C LEU A 68 12.36 4.52 -7.42
N GLY A 69 11.69 4.41 -8.56
CA GLY A 69 10.28 4.71 -8.72
C GLY A 69 9.37 3.61 -8.15
N ASP A 70 8.07 3.89 -8.08
CA ASP A 70 7.09 2.92 -7.57
C ASP A 70 7.06 1.62 -8.39
N THR A 71 7.03 1.73 -9.71
CA THR A 71 7.04 0.57 -10.61
C THR A 71 8.30 -0.27 -10.46
N ASP A 72 9.47 0.38 -10.25
CA ASP A 72 10.73 -0.30 -10.00
C ASP A 72 10.71 -1.08 -8.69
N MET A 73 10.18 -0.46 -7.62
CA MET A 73 10.02 -1.12 -6.32
C MET A 73 9.06 -2.31 -6.38
N ARG A 74 7.97 -2.20 -7.15
CA ARG A 74 7.04 -3.32 -7.38
C ARG A 74 7.70 -4.45 -8.13
N ALA A 75 8.48 -4.15 -9.18
CA ALA A 75 9.25 -5.14 -9.92
C ALA A 75 10.27 -5.86 -9.02
N LEU A 76 11.03 -5.13 -8.20
CA LEU A 76 11.99 -5.73 -7.28
C LEU A 76 11.34 -6.64 -6.25
N ARG A 77 10.18 -6.27 -5.70
CA ARG A 77 9.42 -7.14 -4.78
C ARG A 77 9.02 -8.45 -5.45
N PHE A 78 8.49 -8.36 -6.67
CA PHE A 78 8.15 -9.54 -7.47
C PHE A 78 9.38 -10.41 -7.72
N LEU A 79 10.49 -9.84 -8.17
CA LEU A 79 11.73 -10.55 -8.47
C LEU A 79 12.32 -11.24 -7.22
N ILE A 80 12.32 -10.56 -6.06
CA ILE A 80 12.78 -11.15 -4.79
C ILE A 80 11.89 -12.34 -4.40
N ALA A 81 10.58 -12.20 -4.55
CA ALA A 81 9.64 -13.27 -4.26
C ALA A 81 9.84 -14.47 -5.22
N ALA A 82 9.91 -14.22 -6.53
CA ALA A 82 10.16 -15.26 -7.54
C ALA A 82 11.44 -16.02 -7.24
N GLN A 83 12.53 -15.32 -6.95
CA GLN A 83 13.82 -15.93 -6.65
C GLN A 83 13.79 -16.78 -5.36
N ARG A 84 13.04 -16.37 -4.33
CA ARG A 84 12.85 -17.15 -3.09
C ARG A 84 12.07 -18.45 -3.34
N HIS A 85 11.16 -18.45 -4.30
CA HIS A 85 10.36 -19.61 -4.68
C HIS A 85 10.99 -20.44 -5.80
N GLY A 86 12.23 -20.13 -6.23
CA GLY A 86 12.89 -20.84 -7.32
C GLY A 86 12.22 -20.62 -8.69
N VAL A 87 11.41 -19.57 -8.83
CA VAL A 87 10.72 -19.25 -10.09
C VAL A 87 11.62 -18.37 -10.95
N VAL A 88 11.82 -18.79 -12.20
CA VAL A 88 12.60 -18.04 -13.17
C VAL A 88 11.79 -16.79 -13.62
N ALA A 89 12.31 -15.63 -13.32
CA ALA A 89 11.70 -14.37 -13.73
C ALA A 89 12.25 -13.93 -15.08
N THR A 90 11.35 -13.46 -15.95
CA THR A 90 11.65 -12.93 -17.30
C THR A 90 11.02 -11.56 -17.47
N PRO A 91 11.45 -10.75 -18.48
CA PRO A 91 10.75 -9.49 -18.77
C PRO A 91 9.25 -9.66 -19.02
N GLY A 92 8.85 -10.79 -19.65
CA GLY A 92 7.43 -11.11 -19.86
C GLY A 92 6.66 -11.38 -18.57
N SER A 93 7.25 -12.11 -17.61
CA SER A 93 6.60 -12.35 -16.31
C SER A 93 6.48 -11.05 -15.49
N ILE A 94 7.45 -10.15 -15.59
CA ILE A 94 7.39 -8.82 -14.97
C ILE A 94 6.25 -8.01 -15.59
N ALA A 95 6.15 -7.98 -16.93
CA ALA A 95 5.09 -7.28 -17.64
C ALA A 95 3.70 -7.73 -17.20
N ALA A 96 3.49 -9.05 -17.16
CA ALA A 96 2.23 -9.67 -16.72
C ALA A 96 1.89 -9.32 -15.26
N HIS A 97 2.88 -9.45 -14.36
CA HIS A 97 2.66 -9.17 -12.93
C HIS A 97 2.34 -7.69 -12.65
N LEU A 98 2.98 -6.78 -13.36
CA LEU A 98 2.81 -5.33 -13.15
C LEU A 98 1.63 -4.75 -13.94
N GLY A 99 1.07 -5.48 -14.90
CA GLY A 99 0.03 -4.96 -15.81
C GLY A 99 0.57 -3.89 -16.75
N ILE A 100 1.83 -4.02 -17.23
CA ILE A 100 2.48 -3.06 -18.14
C ILE A 100 2.78 -3.71 -19.49
N SER A 101 3.03 -2.88 -20.51
CA SER A 101 3.41 -3.40 -21.84
C SER A 101 4.79 -4.08 -21.81
N PRO A 102 5.05 -5.05 -22.72
CA PRO A 102 6.37 -5.68 -22.85
C PRO A 102 7.50 -4.68 -23.11
N ALA A 103 7.24 -3.63 -23.88
CA ALA A 103 8.21 -2.57 -24.14
C ALA A 103 8.54 -1.77 -22.86
N ALA A 104 7.53 -1.47 -22.03
CA ALA A 104 7.74 -0.82 -20.74
C ALA A 104 8.53 -1.71 -19.76
N ALA A 105 8.25 -3.03 -19.74
CA ALA A 105 8.98 -3.98 -18.94
C ALA A 105 10.46 -4.09 -19.37
N THR A 106 10.74 -4.07 -20.65
CA THR A 106 12.13 -4.07 -21.17
C THR A 106 12.88 -2.84 -20.68
N LYS A 107 12.30 -1.64 -20.84
CA LYS A 107 12.91 -0.38 -20.37
C LYS A 107 13.12 -0.36 -18.85
N LEU A 108 12.19 -0.94 -18.10
CA LEU A 108 12.28 -1.09 -16.65
C LEU A 108 13.46 -2.00 -16.27
N VAL A 109 13.60 -3.15 -16.93
CA VAL A 109 14.69 -4.09 -16.70
C VAL A 109 16.03 -3.45 -17.05
N ASP A 110 16.14 -2.73 -18.19
CA ASP A 110 17.36 -2.02 -18.57
C ASP A 110 17.78 -0.98 -17.53
N ARG A 111 16.82 -0.22 -17.01
CA ARG A 111 17.05 0.78 -15.96
C ARG A 111 17.50 0.14 -14.64
N LEU A 112 16.86 -0.94 -14.22
CA LEU A 112 17.23 -1.65 -12.99
C LEU A 112 18.61 -2.30 -13.09
N GLU A 113 18.99 -2.81 -14.26
CA GLU A 113 20.30 -3.37 -14.52
C GLU A 113 21.38 -2.27 -14.53
N ALA A 114 21.14 -1.17 -15.24
CA ALA A 114 22.03 -0.01 -15.25
C ALA A 114 22.24 0.57 -13.85
N GLY A 115 21.21 0.51 -12.97
CA GLY A 115 21.29 0.89 -11.57
C GLY A 115 21.97 -0.13 -10.66
N GLY A 116 22.39 -1.29 -11.17
CA GLY A 116 23.03 -2.36 -10.39
C GLY A 116 22.06 -3.11 -9.45
N HIS A 117 20.76 -2.98 -9.66
CA HIS A 117 19.74 -3.62 -8.82
C HIS A 117 19.48 -5.07 -9.22
N ILE A 118 19.65 -5.39 -10.48
CA ILE A 118 19.45 -6.71 -11.05
C ILE A 118 20.61 -7.08 -11.99
N ARG A 119 20.67 -8.33 -12.37
CA ARG A 119 21.53 -8.84 -13.44
C ARG A 119 20.74 -9.78 -14.32
N ARG A 120 21.07 -9.82 -15.60
CA ARG A 120 20.60 -10.81 -16.54
C ARG A 120 21.52 -12.03 -16.52
N ILE A 121 20.93 -13.21 -16.38
CA ILE A 121 21.63 -14.48 -16.40
C ILE A 121 21.20 -15.22 -17.66
N ALA A 122 22.15 -15.50 -18.55
CA ALA A 122 21.88 -16.35 -19.70
C ALA A 122 21.57 -17.78 -19.22
N ASP A 123 20.50 -18.37 -19.72
CA ASP A 123 20.20 -19.78 -19.46
C ASP A 123 21.25 -20.66 -20.16
N THR A 124 21.86 -21.57 -19.43
CA THR A 124 22.87 -22.49 -19.99
C THR A 124 22.26 -23.54 -20.92
N GLY A 125 20.95 -23.79 -20.81
CA GLY A 125 20.23 -24.78 -21.64
C GLY A 125 19.49 -24.17 -22.85
N ASP A 126 19.12 -22.91 -22.77
CA ASP A 126 18.45 -22.18 -23.88
C ASP A 126 18.95 -20.72 -23.95
N ARG A 127 19.84 -20.47 -24.92
CA ARG A 127 20.42 -19.15 -25.16
C ARG A 127 19.39 -18.05 -25.46
N ARG A 128 18.13 -18.40 -25.72
CA ARG A 128 17.02 -17.47 -25.94
C ARG A 128 16.31 -17.07 -24.65
N ARG A 129 16.56 -17.78 -23.57
CA ARG A 129 15.98 -17.50 -22.25
C ARG A 129 16.97 -16.74 -21.38
N THR A 130 16.59 -15.56 -21.00
CA THR A 130 17.35 -14.74 -20.04
C THR A 130 16.54 -14.67 -18.78
N SER A 131 17.10 -15.17 -17.68
CA SER A 131 16.54 -14.97 -16.35
C SER A 131 17.02 -13.66 -15.73
N ILE A 132 16.22 -13.11 -14.83
CA ILE A 132 16.51 -11.86 -14.13
C ILE A 132 16.69 -12.18 -12.65
N GLU A 133 17.83 -11.80 -12.10
CA GLU A 133 18.14 -11.96 -10.68
C GLU A 133 18.39 -10.62 -10.00
N VAL A 134 17.90 -10.48 -8.76
CA VAL A 134 18.20 -9.34 -7.90
C VAL A 134 19.57 -9.50 -7.29
N THR A 135 20.38 -8.43 -7.29
CA THR A 135 21.71 -8.44 -6.69
C THR A 135 21.65 -8.55 -5.16
N GLU A 136 22.70 -9.09 -4.54
CA GLU A 136 22.74 -9.23 -3.08
C GLU A 136 22.73 -7.89 -2.35
N SER A 137 23.35 -6.85 -2.91
CA SER A 137 23.29 -5.50 -2.38
C SER A 137 21.88 -4.95 -2.34
N THR A 138 21.10 -5.16 -3.42
CA THR A 138 19.70 -4.75 -3.49
C THR A 138 18.82 -5.55 -2.53
N LYS A 139 19.05 -6.87 -2.39
CA LYS A 139 18.34 -7.68 -1.40
C LYS A 139 18.62 -7.21 0.03
N ALA A 140 19.86 -6.84 0.34
CA ALA A 140 20.24 -6.31 1.63
C ALA A 140 19.55 -4.97 1.91
N SER A 141 19.54 -4.05 0.92
CA SER A 141 18.87 -2.76 1.00
C SER A 141 17.35 -2.91 1.16
N ALA A 142 16.72 -3.83 0.41
CA ALA A 142 15.31 -4.12 0.52
C ALA A 142 14.94 -4.70 1.91
N ARG A 143 15.78 -5.58 2.47
CA ARG A 143 15.60 -6.07 3.85
C ARG A 143 15.72 -4.96 4.88
N ALA A 144 16.69 -4.06 4.72
CA ALA A 144 16.94 -2.97 5.66
C ALA A 144 15.83 -1.91 5.65
N SER A 145 15.20 -1.65 4.51
CA SER A 145 14.15 -0.63 4.34
C SER A 145 12.74 -1.22 4.51
N VAL A 146 12.33 -2.08 3.60
CA VAL A 146 10.96 -2.61 3.53
C VAL A 146 10.75 -3.80 4.48
N GLY A 147 11.76 -4.64 4.66
CA GLY A 147 11.65 -5.88 5.44
C GLY A 147 11.30 -5.62 6.91
N ARG A 148 11.88 -4.59 7.53
CA ARG A 148 11.57 -4.22 8.92
C ARG A 148 10.13 -3.76 9.11
N SER A 149 9.58 -3.04 8.15
CA SER A 149 8.18 -2.60 8.20
C SER A 149 7.23 -3.79 8.10
N HIS A 150 7.53 -4.77 7.24
CA HIS A 150 6.75 -6.00 7.16
C HIS A 150 6.81 -6.83 8.43
N ALA A 151 7.97 -6.97 9.07
CA ALA A 151 8.11 -7.67 10.34
C ALA A 151 7.24 -7.01 11.43
N ARG A 152 7.30 -5.69 11.59
CA ARG A 152 6.48 -4.96 12.57
C ARG A 152 4.96 -5.13 12.32
N ARG A 153 4.52 -5.18 11.07
CA ARG A 153 3.10 -5.45 10.73
C ARG A 153 2.72 -6.87 11.14
N PHE A 154 3.57 -7.84 10.85
CA PHE A 154 3.35 -9.22 11.28
C PHE A 154 3.22 -9.30 12.80
N ASP A 155 4.13 -8.66 13.55
CA ASP A 155 4.12 -8.65 15.01
C ASP A 155 2.84 -8.01 15.57
N ALA A 156 2.38 -6.91 14.96
CA ALA A 156 1.12 -6.27 15.35
C ALA A 156 -0.08 -7.21 15.18
N VAL A 157 -0.16 -7.95 14.06
CA VAL A 157 -1.23 -8.92 13.82
C VAL A 157 -1.07 -10.18 14.70
N ALA A 158 0.18 -10.61 14.94
CA ALA A 158 0.46 -11.76 15.78
C ALA A 158 0.06 -11.51 17.25
N GLY A 159 0.15 -10.26 17.72
CA GLY A 159 -0.27 -9.83 19.05
C GLY A 159 -1.78 -9.84 19.29
N LEU A 160 -2.60 -9.92 18.24
CA LEU A 160 -4.05 -10.02 18.37
C LEU A 160 -4.48 -11.42 18.82
N SER A 161 -5.59 -11.51 19.54
CA SER A 161 -6.25 -12.78 19.79
C SER A 161 -6.79 -13.41 18.48
N PRO A 162 -7.06 -14.73 18.43
CA PRO A 162 -7.69 -15.34 17.26
C PRO A 162 -9.04 -14.71 16.89
N ASP A 163 -9.82 -14.28 17.89
CA ASP A 163 -11.13 -13.65 17.66
C ASP A 163 -10.99 -12.25 17.07
N ASP A 164 -10.04 -11.45 17.60
CA ASP A 164 -9.76 -10.11 17.08
C ASP A 164 -9.22 -10.18 15.64
N ARG A 165 -8.36 -11.15 15.33
CA ARG A 165 -7.92 -11.38 13.95
C ARG A 165 -9.08 -11.66 13.01
N ARG A 166 -10.06 -12.48 13.45
CA ARG A 166 -11.27 -12.73 12.65
C ARG A 166 -12.14 -11.48 12.50
N ALA A 167 -12.24 -10.66 13.54
CA ALA A 167 -12.96 -9.38 13.46
C ALA A 167 -12.30 -8.42 12.47
N VAL A 168 -10.98 -8.29 12.52
CA VAL A 168 -10.19 -7.48 11.58
C VAL A 168 -10.35 -7.98 10.14
N LEU A 169 -10.33 -9.30 9.92
CA LEU A 169 -10.56 -9.87 8.57
C LEU A 169 -11.95 -9.52 8.06
N ARG A 170 -13.02 -9.71 8.85
CA ARG A 170 -14.38 -9.32 8.46
C ARG A 170 -14.50 -7.84 8.11
N PHE A 171 -13.84 -6.99 8.89
CA PHE A 171 -13.82 -5.55 8.62
C PHE A 171 -13.17 -5.23 7.27
N PHE A 172 -12.00 -5.80 6.97
CA PHE A 172 -11.33 -5.58 5.69
C PHE A 172 -12.09 -6.19 4.52
N ASP A 173 -12.73 -7.35 4.68
CA ASP A 173 -13.58 -7.95 3.65
C ASP A 173 -14.77 -7.04 3.31
N ALA A 174 -15.43 -6.49 4.32
CA ALA A 174 -16.52 -5.53 4.13
C ALA A 174 -16.02 -4.26 3.43
N LEU A 175 -14.86 -3.74 3.83
CA LEU A 175 -14.26 -2.54 3.25
C LEU A 175 -13.88 -2.74 1.78
N VAL A 176 -13.30 -3.87 1.43
CA VAL A 176 -12.95 -4.21 0.04
C VAL A 176 -14.20 -4.36 -0.81
N SER A 177 -15.24 -5.02 -0.27
CA SER A 177 -16.52 -5.20 -0.97
C SER A 177 -17.25 -3.88 -1.23
N SER A 178 -17.12 -2.89 -0.34
CA SER A 178 -17.70 -1.56 -0.50
C SER A 178 -16.88 -0.61 -1.39
N SER A 179 -15.66 -1.00 -1.76
CA SER A 179 -14.72 -0.14 -2.51
C SER A 179 -14.89 -0.19 -4.02
N THR A 180 -15.90 -0.87 -4.54
CA THR A 180 -16.27 -0.80 -5.96
C THR A 180 -16.86 0.58 -6.23
N TRP A 181 -16.12 1.40 -7.01
CA TRP A 181 -16.63 2.68 -7.44
C TRP A 181 -17.78 2.44 -8.45
N THR A 182 -19.01 2.71 -8.02
CA THR A 182 -20.18 2.80 -8.91
C THR A 182 -20.24 4.26 -9.37
N GLY A 183 -20.08 4.49 -10.69
CA GLY A 183 -20.18 5.84 -11.26
C GLY A 183 -21.56 6.46 -10.97
N PRO A 184 -21.70 7.79 -11.10
CA PRO A 184 -22.94 8.49 -10.79
C PRO A 184 -24.15 7.99 -11.60
N ASP A 185 -23.92 7.33 -12.74
CA ASP A 185 -25.02 6.79 -13.59
C ASP A 185 -25.59 5.43 -13.11
N GLU A 186 -24.86 4.66 -12.29
CA GLU A 186 -25.37 3.39 -11.75
C GLU A 186 -26.15 3.56 -10.43
N ALA A 187 -25.92 4.65 -9.71
CA ALA A 187 -26.62 4.95 -8.46
C ALA A 187 -28.10 5.37 -8.67
N ALA A 188 -28.50 5.71 -9.90
CA ALA A 188 -29.86 6.15 -10.23
C ALA A 188 -30.84 4.98 -10.49
N HIS A 189 -30.40 3.72 -10.40
CA HIS A 189 -31.19 2.52 -10.68
C HIS A 189 -31.31 1.53 -9.51
N LEU A 190 -30.93 1.95 -8.27
CA LEU A 190 -31.16 1.24 -7.03
C LEU A 190 -32.13 2.00 -6.12
#